data_9036c92455bb7cfd92a4c14ddf5e6b7f
#
_entry.id   9036c92455bb7cfd92a4c14ddf5e6b7f
#
_cell.length_a   1.000
_cell.length_b   1.000
_cell.length_c   1.000
_cell.angle_alpha   90.00
_cell.angle_beta   90.00
_cell.angle_gamma   90.00
#
_symmetry.space_group_name_H-M   'P 1'
#
loop_
_entity.id
_entity.type
_entity.pdbx_description
1 polymer ?
#
loop_
_entity_poly.entity_id
_entity_poly.type
_entity_poly.pdbx_seq_one_letter_code
_entity_poly.pdbx_strand_id
1 'polypeptide(L)'
;MERKDKTAAQDAAKVAAQHKSAAEENRAAKATKHELYPSDRGFYPTEAIPVGGVVLCNEDIPYNLERRTITITVRNTGDRPIQVGSHFHFFEANRYLEFDREAAFGCHLNIPATTAIRFEPGDEKQVEVVSYAGKRRIVGFNGLVNGYAGEEDAPVYLPTRHRAFEHMHKAGFKCSHKHNTPNDNTGNQNKGNKKS
;
A
#
# COMPACT_ATOMS: atom_id res chain seq x y z
N MET A 1 -0.07 -46.85 11.44
CA MET A 1 0.74 -45.62 11.34
C MET A 1 0.91 -45.11 9.91
N GLU A 2 0.63 -45.93 8.91
CA GLU A 2 0.84 -45.59 7.46
C GLU A 2 -0.22 -44.68 6.76
N ARG A 3 -1.37 -44.42 7.38
CA ARG A 3 -2.43 -43.62 6.72
C ARG A 3 -2.24 -42.08 6.82
N LYS A 4 -1.49 -41.61 7.83
CA LYS A 4 -1.26 -40.16 8.03
C LYS A 4 -0.21 -39.60 7.07
N ASP A 5 0.78 -40.40 6.67
CA ASP A 5 1.85 -39.94 5.78
C ASP A 5 1.42 -39.78 4.33
N LYS A 6 0.41 -40.54 3.88
CA LYS A 6 -0.13 -40.41 2.51
C LYS A 6 -0.95 -39.13 2.29
N THR A 7 -1.64 -38.65 3.32
CA THR A 7 -2.44 -37.41 3.22
C THR A 7 -1.55 -36.17 3.16
N ALA A 8 -0.50 -36.14 3.99
CA ALA A 8 0.46 -35.02 3.98
C ALA A 8 1.24 -34.92 2.65
N ALA A 9 1.59 -36.07 2.05
CA ALA A 9 2.26 -36.09 0.74
C ALA A 9 1.34 -35.63 -0.40
N GLN A 10 0.05 -35.94 -0.32
CA GLN A 10 -0.95 -35.49 -1.30
C GLN A 10 -1.24 -33.98 -1.20
N ASP A 11 -1.27 -33.44 0.02
CA ASP A 11 -1.46 -32.01 0.24
C ASP A 11 -0.23 -31.20 -0.20
N ALA A 12 0.97 -31.69 0.06
CA ALA A 12 2.20 -31.09 -0.43
C ALA A 12 2.28 -31.11 -1.98
N ALA A 13 1.83 -32.18 -2.62
CA ALA A 13 1.78 -32.28 -4.07
C ALA A 13 0.76 -31.30 -4.70
N LYS A 14 -0.41 -31.09 -4.04
CA LYS A 14 -1.41 -30.09 -4.46
C LYS A 14 -0.87 -28.66 -4.35
N VAL A 15 -0.23 -28.33 -3.26
CA VAL A 15 0.40 -27.01 -3.06
C VAL A 15 1.50 -26.77 -4.10
N ALA A 16 2.35 -27.76 -4.37
CA ALA A 16 3.39 -27.67 -5.38
C ALA A 16 2.82 -27.52 -6.81
N ALA A 17 1.70 -28.17 -7.11
CA ALA A 17 0.99 -28.01 -8.38
C ALA A 17 0.39 -26.61 -8.55
N GLN A 18 -0.20 -26.05 -7.49
CA GLN A 18 -0.73 -24.68 -7.49
C GLN A 18 0.38 -23.63 -7.66
N HIS A 19 1.54 -23.83 -7.03
CA HIS A 19 2.70 -22.94 -7.24
C HIS A 19 3.28 -23.04 -8.65
N LYS A 20 3.24 -24.22 -9.28
CA LYS A 20 3.67 -24.37 -10.68
C LYS A 20 2.70 -23.68 -11.66
N SER A 21 1.38 -23.81 -11.46
CA SER A 21 0.40 -23.16 -12.31
C SER A 21 0.47 -21.63 -12.19
N ALA A 22 0.62 -21.09 -10.99
CA ALA A 22 0.82 -19.65 -10.77
C ALA A 22 2.13 -19.14 -11.39
N ALA A 23 3.20 -19.94 -11.39
CA ALA A 23 4.47 -19.59 -12.03
C ALA A 23 4.37 -19.63 -13.57
N GLU A 24 3.57 -20.54 -14.12
CA GLU A 24 3.30 -20.61 -15.58
C GLU A 24 2.39 -19.47 -16.05
N GLU A 25 1.36 -19.11 -15.28
CA GLU A 25 0.53 -17.94 -15.55
C GLU A 25 1.34 -16.64 -15.49
N ASN A 26 2.22 -16.50 -14.50
CA ASN A 26 3.15 -15.36 -14.43
C ASN A 26 4.17 -15.33 -15.58
N ARG A 27 4.54 -16.49 -16.11
CA ARG A 27 5.45 -16.59 -17.26
C ARG A 27 4.75 -16.26 -18.58
N ALA A 28 3.47 -16.68 -18.71
CA ALA A 28 2.62 -16.32 -19.84
C ALA A 28 2.29 -14.82 -19.82
N ALA A 29 1.98 -14.26 -18.64
CA ALA A 29 1.78 -12.81 -18.46
C ALA A 29 3.05 -11.99 -18.79
N LYS A 30 4.25 -12.52 -18.48
CA LYS A 30 5.53 -11.89 -18.89
C LYS A 30 5.78 -11.95 -20.40
N ALA A 31 5.34 -13.02 -21.08
CA ALA A 31 5.47 -13.14 -22.52
C ALA A 31 4.56 -12.14 -23.25
N THR A 32 3.32 -11.96 -22.78
CA THR A 32 2.40 -10.94 -23.30
C THR A 32 2.88 -9.51 -23.02
N LYS A 33 3.65 -9.29 -21.95
CA LYS A 33 4.19 -7.97 -21.60
C LYS A 33 5.22 -7.46 -22.63
N HIS A 34 5.95 -8.34 -23.28
CA HIS A 34 6.90 -7.96 -24.35
C HIS A 34 6.18 -7.55 -25.65
N GLU A 35 4.94 -8.05 -25.86
CA GLU A 35 4.10 -7.63 -26.97
C GLU A 35 3.41 -6.29 -26.74
N LEU A 36 3.14 -5.93 -25.44
CA LEU A 36 2.51 -4.66 -25.07
C LEU A 36 3.44 -3.45 -25.25
N TYR A 37 4.75 -3.65 -25.28
CA TYR A 37 5.75 -2.60 -25.52
C TYR A 37 6.74 -3.05 -26.60
N PRO A 38 6.34 -3.13 -27.87
CA PRO A 38 7.30 -3.39 -28.94
C PRO A 38 8.26 -2.19 -29.00
N SER A 39 9.49 -2.41 -28.56
CA SER A 39 10.60 -1.46 -28.65
C SER A 39 10.92 -1.01 -30.08
N ASP A 40 10.34 -1.69 -31.07
CA ASP A 40 10.67 -1.59 -32.47
C ASP A 40 9.64 -0.81 -33.30
N ARG A 41 8.52 -0.40 -32.72
CA ARG A 41 7.63 0.53 -33.39
C ARG A 41 8.24 1.92 -33.26
N GLY A 42 9.02 2.28 -34.27
CA GLY A 42 9.48 3.64 -34.46
C GLY A 42 8.30 4.60 -34.50
N PHE A 43 7.88 5.04 -33.36
CA PHE A 43 6.92 6.13 -33.19
C PHE A 43 7.64 7.46 -33.41
N TYR A 44 8.26 7.57 -34.60
CA TYR A 44 8.78 8.85 -35.07
C TYR A 44 7.71 9.44 -35.99
N PRO A 45 7.05 10.53 -35.60
CA PRO A 45 6.14 11.22 -36.52
C PRO A 45 6.94 11.60 -37.79
N THR A 46 6.37 11.32 -38.94
CA THR A 46 6.93 11.69 -40.25
C THR A 46 6.94 13.20 -40.44
N GLU A 47 6.22 13.96 -39.61
CA GLU A 47 6.18 15.41 -39.65
C GLU A 47 6.95 16.01 -38.47
N ALA A 48 7.59 17.15 -38.67
CA ALA A 48 8.32 17.85 -37.65
C ALA A 48 7.35 18.33 -36.55
N ILE A 49 7.54 17.85 -35.32
CA ILE A 49 6.76 18.30 -34.17
C ILE A 49 7.25 19.68 -33.76
N PRO A 50 6.37 20.69 -33.65
CA PRO A 50 6.77 22.01 -33.18
C PRO A 50 7.31 21.94 -31.74
N VAL A 51 8.17 22.88 -31.36
CA VAL A 51 8.69 22.97 -29.99
C VAL A 51 7.52 23.10 -28.99
N GLY A 52 7.48 22.21 -28.01
CA GLY A 52 6.37 22.09 -27.05
C GLY A 52 5.18 21.25 -27.56
N GLY A 53 5.25 20.71 -28.78
CA GLY A 53 4.26 19.79 -29.30
C GLY A 53 4.28 18.45 -28.58
N VAL A 54 3.11 17.77 -28.55
CA VAL A 54 2.92 16.46 -27.92
C VAL A 54 2.46 15.47 -28.98
N VAL A 55 3.08 14.31 -28.99
CA VAL A 55 2.62 13.17 -29.79
C VAL A 55 1.80 12.27 -28.89
N LEU A 56 0.52 12.10 -29.20
CA LEU A 56 -0.39 11.25 -28.46
C LEU A 56 -0.36 9.83 -29.06
N CYS A 57 -0.33 8.84 -28.20
CA CYS A 57 -0.63 7.46 -28.57
C CYS A 57 -2.11 7.18 -28.37
N ASN A 58 -2.73 6.39 -29.25
CA ASN A 58 -4.15 6.01 -29.13
C ASN A 58 -4.36 4.81 -28.19
N GLU A 59 -3.29 4.24 -27.68
CA GLU A 59 -3.33 3.10 -26.77
C GLU A 59 -3.18 3.57 -25.33
N ASP A 60 -3.95 2.96 -24.44
CA ASP A 60 -3.82 3.20 -22.99
C ASP A 60 -2.48 2.68 -22.49
N ILE A 61 -1.84 3.45 -21.61
CA ILE A 61 -0.59 3.04 -20.96
C ILE A 61 -0.94 2.33 -19.65
N PRO A 62 -0.82 1.00 -19.57
CA PRO A 62 -1.03 0.30 -18.32
C PRO A 62 0.10 0.62 -17.33
N TYR A 63 -0.23 0.91 -16.09
CA TYR A 63 0.73 1.21 -15.03
C TYR A 63 0.44 0.39 -13.77
N ASN A 64 1.45 0.25 -12.91
CA ASN A 64 1.39 -0.50 -11.64
C ASN A 64 0.99 -1.99 -11.78
N LEU A 65 1.18 -2.59 -12.96
CA LEU A 65 0.92 -4.01 -13.17
C LEU A 65 1.77 -4.87 -12.23
N GLU A 66 1.22 -6.01 -11.77
CA GLU A 66 1.89 -6.99 -10.90
C GLU A 66 2.27 -6.45 -9.49
N ARG A 67 1.75 -5.28 -9.11
CA ARG A 67 1.98 -4.74 -7.77
C ARG A 67 0.78 -5.03 -6.87
N ARG A 68 1.05 -5.28 -5.58
CA ARG A 68 -0.01 -5.46 -4.60
C ARG A 68 -0.88 -4.21 -4.54
N THR A 69 -2.16 -4.39 -4.84
CA THR A 69 -3.18 -3.33 -4.79
C THR A 69 -4.22 -3.70 -3.75
N ILE A 70 -4.66 -2.75 -2.96
CA ILE A 70 -5.71 -2.90 -1.96
C ILE A 70 -6.67 -1.72 -2.00
N THR A 71 -7.95 -1.98 -1.73
CA THR A 71 -8.97 -0.96 -1.57
C THR A 71 -9.18 -0.69 -0.08
N ILE A 72 -9.12 0.57 0.31
CA ILE A 72 -9.33 1.02 1.68
C ILE A 72 -10.41 2.10 1.74
N THR A 73 -11.19 2.11 2.82
CA THR A 73 -12.16 3.17 3.10
C THR A 73 -11.49 4.26 3.92
N VAL A 74 -11.59 5.50 3.44
CA VAL A 74 -10.96 6.69 4.03
C VAL A 74 -12.02 7.70 4.39
N ARG A 75 -12.05 8.14 5.63
CA ARG A 75 -12.96 9.16 6.16
C ARG A 75 -12.19 10.39 6.59
N ASN A 76 -12.63 11.56 6.12
CA ASN A 76 -12.12 12.83 6.64
C ASN A 76 -12.90 13.22 7.91
N THR A 77 -12.24 13.15 9.05
CA THR A 77 -12.81 13.50 10.36
C THR A 77 -12.44 14.93 10.81
N GLY A 78 -11.79 15.69 9.93
CA GLY A 78 -11.43 17.09 10.15
C GLY A 78 -12.54 18.05 9.70
N ASP A 79 -12.30 19.32 9.95
CA ASP A 79 -13.18 20.44 9.60
C ASP A 79 -12.80 21.10 8.25
N ARG A 80 -11.77 20.61 7.59
CA ARG A 80 -11.22 21.17 6.35
C ARG A 80 -11.02 20.10 5.30
N PRO A 81 -11.10 20.48 4.02
CA PRO A 81 -10.75 19.58 2.92
C PRO A 81 -9.28 19.15 3.02
N ILE A 82 -9.04 17.87 2.77
CA ILE A 82 -7.71 17.28 2.74
C ILE A 82 -7.46 16.69 1.37
N GLN A 83 -6.35 17.06 0.76
CA GLN A 83 -5.93 16.54 -0.54
C GLN A 83 -4.68 15.69 -0.38
N VAL A 84 -4.69 14.49 -1.00
CA VAL A 84 -3.56 13.55 -0.99
C VAL A 84 -3.11 13.31 -2.43
N GLY A 85 -1.84 13.62 -2.71
CA GLY A 85 -1.23 13.40 -4.02
C GLY A 85 -0.97 11.92 -4.32
N SER A 86 -0.90 11.58 -5.59
CA SER A 86 -0.74 10.20 -6.09
C SER A 86 0.42 9.44 -5.42
N HIS A 87 1.56 10.07 -5.25
CA HIS A 87 2.78 9.42 -4.75
C HIS A 87 3.08 9.72 -3.27
N PHE A 88 2.12 10.34 -2.54
CA PHE A 88 2.28 10.53 -1.10
C PHE A 88 2.20 9.18 -0.39
N HIS A 89 3.09 8.92 0.58
CA HIS A 89 3.02 7.71 1.39
C HIS A 89 1.72 7.68 2.20
N PHE A 90 0.78 6.81 1.81
CA PHE A 90 -0.59 6.91 2.28
C PHE A 90 -0.72 6.68 3.79
N PHE A 91 0.10 5.80 4.37
CA PHE A 91 0.21 5.60 5.81
C PHE A 91 0.43 6.91 6.58
N GLU A 92 1.24 7.83 6.02
CA GLU A 92 1.56 9.12 6.62
C GLU A 92 0.59 10.25 6.22
N ALA A 93 -0.49 9.94 5.49
CA ALA A 93 -1.47 10.95 5.12
C ALA A 93 -2.06 11.64 6.36
N ASN A 94 -2.58 12.86 6.17
CA ASN A 94 -3.02 13.75 7.25
C ASN A 94 -3.67 13.01 8.42
N ARG A 95 -3.33 13.40 9.66
CA ARG A 95 -3.80 12.76 10.91
C ARG A 95 -5.32 12.76 11.10
N TYR A 96 -6.05 13.68 10.45
CA TYR A 96 -7.51 13.74 10.49
C TYR A 96 -8.19 12.80 9.49
N LEU A 97 -7.44 12.16 8.59
CA LEU A 97 -7.93 11.05 7.80
C LEU A 97 -7.92 9.78 8.64
N GLU A 98 -9.08 9.15 8.76
CA GLU A 98 -9.29 7.88 9.46
C GLU A 98 -9.43 6.75 8.44
N PHE A 99 -8.56 5.76 8.51
CA PHE A 99 -8.53 4.59 7.65
C PHE A 99 -7.65 3.50 8.24
N ASP A 100 -7.62 2.33 7.62
CA ASP A 100 -6.69 1.26 7.97
C ASP A 100 -5.26 1.62 7.57
N ARG A 101 -4.53 2.25 8.49
CA ARG A 101 -3.13 2.65 8.24
C ARG A 101 -2.19 1.45 8.16
N GLU A 102 -2.54 0.35 8.83
CA GLU A 102 -1.73 -0.87 8.78
C GLU A 102 -1.72 -1.44 7.37
N ALA A 103 -2.90 -1.61 6.77
CA ALA A 103 -3.04 -2.06 5.39
C ALA A 103 -2.35 -1.11 4.38
N ALA A 104 -2.36 0.20 4.66
CA ALA A 104 -1.76 1.23 3.81
C ALA A 104 -0.24 1.40 3.98
N PHE A 105 0.40 0.63 4.89
CA PHE A 105 1.84 0.75 5.11
C PHE A 105 2.64 0.36 3.85
N GLY A 106 3.55 1.23 3.43
CA GLY A 106 4.35 1.03 2.22
C GLY A 106 3.57 1.20 0.91
N CYS A 107 2.40 1.87 0.95
CA CYS A 107 1.56 2.08 -0.22
C CYS A 107 1.36 3.57 -0.55
N HIS A 108 1.01 3.85 -1.80
CA HIS A 108 0.59 5.15 -2.31
C HIS A 108 -0.72 4.99 -3.12
N LEU A 109 -1.40 6.07 -3.46
CA LEU A 109 -2.62 6.01 -4.28
C LEU A 109 -2.34 5.41 -5.67
N ASN A 110 -3.24 4.52 -6.13
CA ASN A 110 -3.17 3.95 -7.47
C ASN A 110 -3.88 4.85 -8.49
N ILE A 111 -3.37 6.05 -8.65
CA ILE A 111 -3.85 7.05 -9.61
C ILE A 111 -2.68 7.60 -10.42
N PRO A 112 -2.91 8.19 -11.60
CA PRO A 112 -1.86 8.75 -12.43
C PRO A 112 -1.00 9.76 -11.67
N ALA A 113 0.29 9.82 -12.01
CA ALA A 113 1.21 10.82 -11.47
C ALA A 113 0.66 12.23 -11.69
N THR A 114 1.01 13.16 -10.80
CA THR A 114 0.53 14.56 -10.80
C THR A 114 -0.95 14.76 -10.44
N THR A 115 -1.72 13.70 -10.22
CA THR A 115 -3.11 13.77 -9.76
C THR A 115 -3.22 13.62 -8.24
N ALA A 116 -4.38 13.94 -7.69
CA ALA A 116 -4.64 13.86 -6.26
C ALA A 116 -6.12 13.56 -5.98
N ILE A 117 -6.40 12.95 -4.83
CA ILE A 117 -7.77 12.76 -4.32
C ILE A 117 -8.02 13.77 -3.21
N ARG A 118 -9.18 14.44 -3.29
CA ARG A 118 -9.65 15.38 -2.31
C ARG A 118 -10.77 14.76 -1.47
N PHE A 119 -10.67 14.90 -0.16
CA PHE A 119 -11.63 14.46 0.84
C PHE A 119 -12.25 15.69 1.51
N GLU A 120 -13.54 15.94 1.30
CA GLU A 120 -14.24 17.01 2.00
C GLU A 120 -14.50 16.65 3.47
N PRO A 121 -14.76 17.63 4.35
CA PRO A 121 -15.12 17.35 5.75
C PRO A 121 -16.30 16.39 5.87
N GLY A 122 -16.11 15.30 6.59
CA GLY A 122 -17.12 14.26 6.75
C GLY A 122 -17.24 13.25 5.61
N ASP A 123 -16.55 13.47 4.48
CA ASP A 123 -16.54 12.52 3.37
C ASP A 123 -15.96 11.17 3.78
N GLU A 124 -16.59 10.12 3.26
CA GLU A 124 -16.09 8.76 3.30
C GLU A 124 -15.97 8.23 1.86
N LYS A 125 -14.77 7.84 1.45
CA LYS A 125 -14.48 7.37 0.09
C LYS A 125 -13.67 6.10 0.11
N GLN A 126 -13.97 5.19 -0.81
CA GLN A 126 -13.09 4.07 -1.11
C GLN A 126 -12.02 4.52 -2.10
N VAL A 127 -10.78 4.19 -1.78
CA VAL A 127 -9.63 4.48 -2.63
C VAL A 127 -8.77 3.25 -2.80
N GLU A 128 -8.18 3.13 -3.96
CA GLU A 128 -7.22 2.07 -4.26
C GLU A 128 -5.81 2.57 -3.99
N VAL A 129 -5.04 1.80 -3.24
CA VAL A 129 -3.63 2.06 -2.98
C VAL A 129 -2.78 0.90 -3.46
N VAL A 130 -1.58 1.20 -3.92
CA VAL A 130 -0.62 0.25 -4.50
C VAL A 130 0.71 0.33 -3.78
N SER A 131 1.38 -0.80 -3.58
CA SER A 131 2.69 -0.84 -2.92
C SER A 131 3.75 -0.05 -3.68
N TYR A 132 4.68 0.62 -2.98
CA TYR A 132 5.84 1.22 -3.62
C TYR A 132 6.70 0.19 -4.33
N ALA A 133 7.34 0.60 -5.41
CA ALA A 133 8.34 -0.19 -6.12
C ALA A 133 9.77 0.24 -5.75
N GLY A 134 10.74 -0.36 -6.41
CA GLY A 134 12.15 -0.03 -6.26
C GLY A 134 12.69 -0.45 -4.89
N LYS A 135 13.52 0.37 -4.27
CA LYS A 135 14.17 0.07 -2.98
C LYS A 135 13.23 0.15 -1.78
N ARG A 136 11.99 0.60 -1.95
CA ARG A 136 10.94 0.72 -0.92
C ARG A 136 11.40 1.43 0.36
N ARG A 137 12.33 2.37 0.21
CA ARG A 137 12.78 3.25 1.30
C ARG A 137 12.02 4.56 1.23
N ILE A 138 11.33 4.87 2.30
CA ILE A 138 10.48 6.06 2.44
C ILE A 138 11.15 7.00 3.40
N VAL A 139 11.40 8.24 2.97
CA VAL A 139 12.05 9.29 3.76
C VAL A 139 11.32 10.60 3.53
N GLY A 140 11.15 11.37 4.60
CA GLY A 140 10.43 12.65 4.57
C GLY A 140 8.95 12.48 4.90
N PHE A 141 8.05 13.07 4.10
CA PHE A 141 6.62 13.15 4.37
C PHE A 141 6.32 13.72 5.76
N ASN A 142 5.58 13.01 6.60
CA ASN A 142 5.34 13.40 8.00
C ASN A 142 6.35 12.78 8.98
N GLY A 143 7.40 12.15 8.49
CA GLY A 143 8.51 11.63 9.29
C GLY A 143 8.18 10.42 10.15
N LEU A 144 7.07 9.73 9.88
CA LEU A 144 6.65 8.59 10.70
C LEU A 144 7.52 7.36 10.44
N VAL A 145 7.93 7.13 9.20
CA VAL A 145 8.64 5.91 8.78
C VAL A 145 10.15 6.13 8.71
N ASN A 146 10.62 7.03 7.85
CA ASN A 146 12.05 7.29 7.57
C ASN A 146 12.89 6.00 7.49
N GLY A 147 12.46 5.05 6.67
CA GLY A 147 13.07 3.73 6.58
C GLY A 147 12.48 2.82 5.52
N TYR A 148 12.68 1.52 5.67
CA TYR A 148 12.19 0.52 4.76
C TYR A 148 10.71 0.20 5.02
N ALA A 149 9.89 0.25 4.00
CA ALA A 149 8.45 -0.06 4.03
C ALA A 149 8.05 -1.01 2.89
N GLY A 150 8.84 -2.06 2.71
CA GLY A 150 8.63 -3.06 1.66
C GLY A 150 8.03 -4.35 2.17
N GLU A 151 8.63 -5.46 1.81
CA GLU A 151 8.17 -6.81 2.14
C GLU A 151 8.40 -7.18 3.61
N GLU A 152 7.46 -7.96 4.17
CA GLU A 152 7.43 -8.30 5.60
C GLU A 152 8.55 -9.25 6.01
N ASP A 153 9.07 -10.03 5.09
CA ASP A 153 10.18 -10.97 5.29
C ASP A 153 11.56 -10.30 5.40
N ALA A 154 11.66 -9.02 5.01
CA ALA A 154 12.93 -8.30 5.14
C ALA A 154 13.27 -8.02 6.62
N PRO A 155 14.51 -8.32 7.08
CA PRO A 155 14.91 -8.16 8.50
C PRO A 155 14.71 -6.75 9.07
N VAL A 156 14.76 -5.73 8.22
CA VAL A 156 14.60 -4.32 8.62
C VAL A 156 13.14 -3.85 8.62
N TYR A 157 12.20 -4.68 8.13
CA TYR A 157 10.79 -4.32 8.02
C TYR A 157 10.13 -4.15 9.40
N LEU A 158 10.16 -5.18 10.23
CA LEU A 158 9.51 -5.17 11.54
C LEU A 158 10.00 -4.02 12.44
N PRO A 159 11.31 -3.80 12.66
CA PRO A 159 11.77 -2.67 13.46
C PRO A 159 11.32 -1.32 12.92
N THR A 160 11.32 -1.14 11.59
CA THR A 160 10.86 0.12 10.97
C THR A 160 9.37 0.30 11.16
N ARG A 161 8.58 -0.76 10.95
CA ARG A 161 7.13 -0.75 11.12
C ARG A 161 6.75 -0.44 12.57
N HIS A 162 7.32 -1.12 13.55
CA HIS A 162 7.05 -0.86 14.98
C HIS A 162 7.29 0.60 15.34
N ARG A 163 8.45 1.15 14.98
CA ARG A 163 8.77 2.55 15.22
C ARG A 163 7.80 3.50 14.52
N ALA A 164 7.39 3.20 13.30
CA ALA A 164 6.45 4.02 12.55
C ALA A 164 5.08 4.08 13.23
N PHE A 165 4.59 2.95 13.76
CA PHE A 165 3.33 2.89 14.50
C PHE A 165 3.41 3.63 15.84
N GLU A 166 4.53 3.54 16.56
CA GLU A 166 4.74 4.34 17.77
C GLU A 166 4.69 5.84 17.46
N HIS A 167 5.38 6.29 16.40
CA HIS A 167 5.35 7.69 15.97
C HIS A 167 3.93 8.11 15.58
N MET A 168 3.21 7.28 14.86
CA MET A 168 1.84 7.51 14.45
C MET A 168 0.92 7.74 15.67
N HIS A 169 0.98 6.87 16.67
CA HIS A 169 0.19 7.00 17.90
C HIS A 169 0.57 8.26 18.70
N LYS A 170 1.86 8.49 18.90
CA LYS A 170 2.37 9.68 19.61
C LYS A 170 1.95 10.99 18.95
N ALA A 171 1.88 11.00 17.61
CA ALA A 171 1.48 12.18 16.83
C ALA A 171 -0.04 12.32 16.64
N GLY A 172 -0.85 11.39 17.19
CA GLY A 172 -2.32 11.46 17.15
C GLY A 172 -2.94 11.21 15.78
N PHE A 173 -2.31 10.37 14.96
CA PHE A 173 -2.88 9.95 13.68
C PHE A 173 -4.01 8.94 13.91
N LYS A 174 -5.18 9.19 13.31
CA LYS A 174 -6.35 8.32 13.42
C LYS A 174 -6.18 7.04 12.60
N CYS A 175 -6.61 5.91 13.19
CA CYS A 175 -6.62 4.61 12.53
C CYS A 175 -7.97 3.94 12.80
N SER A 176 -8.57 3.30 11.79
CA SER A 176 -9.85 2.58 11.94
C SER A 176 -9.69 1.28 12.72
N HIS A 177 -8.50 0.65 12.70
CA HIS A 177 -8.18 -0.48 13.57
C HIS A 177 -7.55 -0.01 14.87
N LYS A 178 -8.11 -0.46 16.01
CA LYS A 178 -7.45 -0.32 17.32
C LYS A 178 -6.28 -1.30 17.35
N HIS A 179 -5.09 -0.80 17.19
CA HIS A 179 -3.88 -1.58 17.47
C HIS A 179 -3.87 -1.85 18.98
N ASN A 180 -4.01 -3.11 19.40
CA ASN A 180 -3.76 -3.50 20.77
C ASN A 180 -2.25 -3.31 21.05
N THR A 181 -1.88 -2.15 21.54
CA THR A 181 -0.56 -1.97 22.16
C THR A 181 -0.52 -2.82 23.43
N PRO A 182 0.52 -3.62 23.68
CA PRO A 182 0.60 -4.48 24.87
C PRO A 182 0.67 -3.73 26.21
N ASN A 183 0.47 -2.43 26.26
CA ASN A 183 0.79 -1.59 27.40
C ASN A 183 -0.36 -0.72 27.95
N ASP A 184 -1.64 -1.03 27.65
CA ASP A 184 -2.78 -0.29 28.25
C ASP A 184 -3.21 -0.87 29.62
N ASN A 185 -2.28 -1.46 30.38
CA ASN A 185 -2.55 -2.00 31.72
C ASN A 185 -2.01 -1.08 32.84
N THR A 186 -2.08 0.24 32.66
CA THR A 186 -1.80 1.17 33.76
C THR A 186 -2.95 2.15 33.97
N GLY A 187 -3.79 1.84 34.94
CA GLY A 187 -4.53 2.89 35.63
C GLY A 187 -6.03 2.80 35.64
N ASN A 188 -6.57 1.92 36.46
CA ASN A 188 -7.74 2.29 37.25
C ASN A 188 -7.93 1.35 38.45
N GLN A 189 -7.11 1.50 39.46
CA GLN A 189 -7.43 1.04 40.82
C GLN A 189 -7.11 2.19 41.79
N ASN A 190 -8.07 3.08 41.99
CA ASN A 190 -8.24 3.77 43.29
C ASN A 190 -9.58 4.51 43.31
N LYS A 191 -10.65 3.83 43.66
CA LYS A 191 -11.75 4.45 44.39
C LYS A 191 -11.82 3.77 45.75
N GLY A 192 -10.92 4.21 46.59
CA GLY A 192 -10.98 3.89 48.03
C GLY A 192 -12.16 4.55 48.71
N ASN A 193 -12.93 3.72 49.33
CA ASN A 193 -13.90 3.95 50.36
C ASN A 193 -13.46 5.05 51.34
N LYS A 194 -14.31 6.04 51.56
CA LYS A 194 -14.39 6.75 52.85
C LYS A 194 -15.85 6.73 53.34
N LYS A 195 -16.15 5.81 54.26
CA LYS A 195 -17.20 5.95 55.26
C LYS A 195 -16.60 6.68 56.46
N SER A 196 -17.21 7.68 56.90
CA SER A 196 -17.64 8.05 58.26
C SER A 196 -18.08 9.49 58.26
#